data_8834e15a341a63a32f5f71c19b64efe5
#
_entry.id   8834e15a341a63a32f5f71c19b64efe5
#
_cell.length_a   1.000
_cell.length_b   1.000
_cell.length_c   1.000
_cell.angle_alpha   90.00
_cell.angle_beta   90.00
_cell.angle_gamma   90.00
#
_symmetry.space_group_name_H-M   'P 1'
#
loop_
_entity.id
_entity.type
_entity.pdbx_description
1 polymer ?
#
loop_
_entity_poly.entity_id
_entity_poly.type
_entity_poly.pdbx_seq_one_letter_code
_entity_poly.pdbx_strand_id
1 'polypeptide(L)'
;MTDYGVLLMSELAKSNGEVQRAPDLAEATHIPQPTVRKVMTTLIQAALVESVRGINGGYKLQREPHHINVREVIRSLEGDIALTGCEDNDGKVCEQASVCGTRTNWLKINQAVCDALQNISLKDMVDEGFTPIFTMKKVLPIRATQATDTGAI
;
A
#
# COMPACT_ATOMS: atom_id res chain seq x y z
N MET A 1 9.38 5.71 -4.71
CA MET A 1 8.53 6.93 -4.49
C MET A 1 7.50 6.75 -3.38
N THR A 2 7.21 5.52 -3.03
CA THR A 2 6.24 5.16 -1.98
C THR A 2 6.55 5.75 -0.61
N ASP A 3 7.81 5.72 -0.19
CA ASP A 3 8.31 6.32 1.05
C ASP A 3 7.96 7.82 1.15
N TYR A 4 8.21 8.59 0.10
CA TYR A 4 7.83 10.01 0.05
C TYR A 4 6.32 10.20 0.06
N GLY A 5 5.57 9.35 -0.65
CA GLY A 5 4.12 9.43 -0.67
C GLY A 5 3.49 9.16 0.68
N VAL A 6 3.92 8.11 1.36
CA VAL A 6 3.43 7.78 2.71
C VAL A 6 3.77 8.90 3.69
N LEU A 7 5.01 9.43 3.65
CA LEU A 7 5.44 10.53 4.52
C LEU A 7 4.61 11.80 4.30
N LEU A 8 4.39 12.20 3.05
CA LEU A 8 3.60 13.39 2.70
C LEU A 8 2.12 13.21 3.06
N MET A 9 1.56 12.02 2.84
CA MET A 9 0.18 11.72 3.23
C MET A 9 0.01 11.72 4.76
N SER A 10 1.00 11.21 5.49
CA SER A 10 1.02 11.25 6.96
C SER A 10 1.08 12.69 7.48
N GLU A 11 1.85 13.57 6.83
CA GLU A 11 1.91 14.98 7.21
C GLU A 11 0.58 15.69 6.95
N LEU A 12 -0.08 15.41 5.81
CA LEU A 12 -1.44 15.91 5.55
C LEU A 12 -2.46 15.36 6.56
N ALA A 13 -2.28 14.13 7.05
CA ALA A 13 -3.19 13.55 8.05
C ALA A 13 -3.10 14.27 9.41
N LYS A 14 -1.91 14.76 9.79
CA LYS A 14 -1.70 15.53 11.01
C LYS A 14 -2.36 16.91 10.97
N SER A 15 -2.57 17.46 9.78
CA SER A 15 -3.13 18.81 9.59
C SER A 15 -4.63 18.91 9.86
N ASN A 16 -5.31 17.83 10.24
CA ASN A 16 -6.75 17.80 10.55
C ASN A 16 -7.65 18.43 9.46
N GLY A 17 -7.29 18.27 8.19
CA GLY A 17 -8.05 18.79 7.06
C GLY A 17 -7.67 20.22 6.65
N GLU A 18 -6.71 20.85 7.31
CA GLU A 18 -6.18 22.14 6.89
C GLU A 18 -5.35 22.01 5.62
N VAL A 19 -5.38 23.08 4.82
CA VAL A 19 -4.62 23.16 3.56
C VAL A 19 -3.14 23.38 3.87
N GLN A 20 -2.27 22.47 3.40
CA GLN A 20 -0.82 22.56 3.54
C GLN A 20 -0.19 23.00 2.21
N ARG A 21 0.67 24.02 2.25
CA ARG A 21 1.36 24.49 1.04
C ARG A 21 2.57 23.61 0.72
N ALA A 22 2.94 23.56 -0.57
CA ALA A 22 4.09 22.77 -1.01
C ALA A 22 5.42 23.15 -0.30
N PRO A 23 5.74 24.43 -0.03
CA PRO A 23 6.93 24.79 0.75
C PRO A 23 6.88 24.25 2.18
N ASP A 24 5.71 24.35 2.85
CA ASP A 24 5.54 23.93 4.24
C ASP A 24 5.70 22.40 4.37
N LEU A 25 5.13 21.65 3.42
CA LEU A 25 5.33 20.20 3.33
C LEU A 25 6.80 19.82 3.03
N ALA A 26 7.48 20.58 2.17
CA ALA A 26 8.89 20.34 1.86
C ALA A 26 9.77 20.57 3.09
N GLU A 27 9.50 21.61 3.88
CA GLU A 27 10.21 21.90 5.12
C GLU A 27 9.94 20.82 6.19
N ALA A 28 8.68 20.46 6.42
CA ALA A 28 8.28 19.48 7.44
C ALA A 28 8.83 18.07 7.13
N THR A 29 8.94 17.70 5.86
CA THR A 29 9.34 16.35 5.44
C THR A 29 10.79 16.25 4.97
N HIS A 30 11.50 17.37 4.82
CA HIS A 30 12.82 17.48 4.20
C HIS A 30 12.87 16.93 2.77
N ILE A 31 11.73 16.87 2.07
CA ILE A 31 11.65 16.47 0.66
C ILE A 31 11.75 17.72 -0.22
N PRO A 32 12.61 17.71 -1.27
CA PRO A 32 12.70 18.85 -2.18
C PRO A 32 11.33 19.23 -2.77
N GLN A 33 10.99 20.52 -2.77
CA GLN A 33 9.69 21.02 -3.21
C GLN A 33 9.26 20.53 -4.62
N PRO A 34 10.14 20.42 -5.62
CA PRO A 34 9.78 19.84 -6.92
C PRO A 34 9.29 18.39 -6.80
N THR A 35 9.92 17.61 -5.91
CA THR A 35 9.53 16.22 -5.63
C THR A 35 8.18 16.17 -4.92
N VAL A 36 7.94 17.04 -3.92
CA VAL A 36 6.62 17.18 -3.28
C VAL A 36 5.54 17.40 -4.33
N ARG A 37 5.73 18.37 -5.24
CA ARG A 37 4.74 18.67 -6.30
C ARG A 37 4.49 17.48 -7.22
N LYS A 38 5.54 16.74 -7.59
CA LYS A 38 5.42 15.55 -8.44
C LYS A 38 4.59 14.46 -7.76
N VAL A 39 4.92 14.15 -6.50
CA VAL A 39 4.19 13.14 -5.71
C VAL A 39 2.73 13.56 -5.52
N MET A 40 2.48 14.83 -5.13
CA MET A 40 1.13 15.35 -4.97
C MET A 40 0.31 15.26 -6.24
N THR A 41 0.89 15.50 -7.41
CA THR A 41 0.19 15.36 -8.70
C THR A 41 -0.33 13.93 -8.89
N THR A 42 0.48 12.92 -8.59
CA THR A 42 0.07 11.51 -8.66
C THR A 42 -1.05 11.19 -7.66
N LEU A 43 -0.92 11.68 -6.42
CA LEU A 43 -1.93 11.46 -5.37
C LEU A 43 -3.27 12.16 -5.69
N ILE A 44 -3.24 13.33 -6.36
CA ILE A 44 -4.43 14.02 -6.86
C ILE A 44 -5.12 13.21 -7.97
N GLN A 45 -4.35 12.66 -8.91
CA GLN A 45 -4.89 11.80 -9.97
C GLN A 45 -5.55 10.53 -9.41
N ALA A 46 -5.06 10.05 -8.28
CA ALA A 46 -5.64 8.91 -7.55
C ALA A 46 -6.81 9.29 -6.62
N ALA A 47 -7.24 10.55 -6.60
CA ALA A 47 -8.29 11.06 -5.72
C ALA A 47 -8.03 10.81 -4.22
N LEU A 48 -6.77 10.84 -3.80
CA LEU A 48 -6.37 10.77 -2.39
C LEU A 48 -6.14 12.15 -1.80
N VAL A 49 -5.71 13.11 -2.64
CA VAL A 49 -5.41 14.49 -2.28
C VAL A 49 -6.22 15.44 -3.16
N GLU A 50 -6.65 16.54 -2.60
CA GLU A 50 -7.29 17.67 -3.30
C GLU A 50 -6.33 18.84 -3.33
N SER A 51 -6.27 19.55 -4.49
CA SER A 51 -5.53 20.81 -4.60
C SER A 51 -6.47 22.01 -4.45
N VAL A 52 -6.12 22.93 -3.57
CA VAL A 52 -6.83 24.20 -3.38
C VAL A 52 -6.06 25.31 -4.07
N ARG A 53 -6.74 26.09 -4.92
CA ARG A 53 -6.12 27.20 -5.66
C ARG A 53 -6.19 28.51 -4.86
N GLY A 54 -5.31 29.47 -5.18
CA GLY A 54 -5.31 30.81 -4.62
C GLY A 54 -4.06 31.12 -3.79
N ILE A 55 -4.04 32.29 -3.16
CA ILE A 55 -2.92 32.79 -2.34
C ILE A 55 -2.65 31.85 -1.16
N ASN A 56 -3.71 31.31 -0.53
CA ASN A 56 -3.64 30.32 0.55
C ASN A 56 -3.86 28.90 0.03
N GLY A 57 -3.55 28.66 -1.25
CA GLY A 57 -3.71 27.36 -1.89
C GLY A 57 -2.65 26.36 -1.46
N GLY A 58 -2.95 25.09 -1.67
CA GLY A 58 -2.08 23.99 -1.30
C GLY A 58 -2.77 22.65 -1.51
N TYR A 59 -2.53 21.73 -0.61
CA TYR A 59 -2.99 20.36 -0.65
C TYR A 59 -3.70 19.99 0.65
N LYS A 60 -4.74 19.18 0.56
CA LYS A 60 -5.39 18.54 1.71
C LYS A 60 -5.87 17.15 1.31
N LEU A 61 -6.14 16.30 2.28
CA LEU A 61 -6.73 14.99 2.03
C LEU A 61 -8.15 15.14 1.46
N GLN A 62 -8.51 14.29 0.50
CA GLN A 62 -9.86 14.28 -0.08
C GLN A 62 -10.86 13.54 0.81
N ARG A 63 -10.38 12.67 1.68
CA ARG A 63 -11.18 11.87 2.64
C ARG A 63 -10.53 11.93 4.01
N GLU A 64 -11.30 11.60 5.04
CA GLU A 64 -10.78 11.45 6.40
C GLU A 64 -9.66 10.42 6.46
N PRO A 65 -8.58 10.64 7.26
CA PRO A 65 -7.42 9.75 7.32
C PRO A 65 -7.76 8.29 7.63
N HIS A 66 -8.79 8.01 8.40
CA HIS A 66 -9.22 6.66 8.73
C HIS A 66 -9.92 5.93 7.56
N HIS A 67 -10.32 6.65 6.52
CA HIS A 67 -10.90 6.11 5.29
C HIS A 67 -9.89 5.95 4.13
N ILE A 68 -8.63 6.24 4.38
CA ILE A 68 -7.55 6.04 3.42
C ILE A 68 -6.63 4.97 4.00
N ASN A 69 -6.40 3.88 3.28
CA ASN A 69 -5.50 2.82 3.75
C ASN A 69 -4.14 2.88 3.05
N VAL A 70 -3.13 2.28 3.69
CA VAL A 70 -1.74 2.30 3.18
C VAL A 70 -1.63 1.62 1.81
N ARG A 71 -2.43 0.58 1.55
CA ARG A 71 -2.46 -0.08 0.23
C ARG A 71 -2.86 0.87 -0.88
N GLU A 72 -3.87 1.73 -0.67
CA GLU A 72 -4.30 2.72 -1.67
C GLU A 72 -3.19 3.72 -1.99
N VAL A 73 -2.46 4.18 -0.98
CA VAL A 73 -1.33 5.10 -1.17
C VAL A 73 -0.23 4.44 -2.00
N ILE A 74 0.18 3.23 -1.66
CA ILE A 74 1.22 2.49 -2.39
C ILE A 74 0.76 2.25 -3.83
N ARG A 75 -0.46 1.78 -4.03
CA ARG A 75 -1.03 1.49 -5.35
C ARG A 75 -1.07 2.72 -6.25
N SER A 76 -1.34 3.88 -5.70
CA SER A 76 -1.38 5.14 -6.47
C SER A 76 -0.02 5.57 -7.01
N LEU A 77 1.06 5.16 -6.37
CA LEU A 77 2.43 5.61 -6.67
C LEU A 77 3.25 4.59 -7.47
N GLU A 78 3.04 3.30 -7.23
CA GLU A 78 3.84 2.21 -7.80
C GLU A 78 2.99 1.20 -8.60
N GLY A 79 1.66 1.35 -8.60
CA GLY A 79 0.76 0.37 -9.17
C GLY A 79 0.41 -0.75 -8.18
N ASP A 80 -0.22 -1.82 -8.69
CA ASP A 80 -0.62 -2.93 -7.84
C ASP A 80 0.58 -3.62 -7.19
N ILE A 81 0.42 -3.99 -5.93
CA ILE A 81 1.50 -4.61 -5.16
C ILE A 81 1.67 -6.05 -5.63
N ALA A 82 2.81 -6.33 -6.25
CA ALA A 82 3.20 -7.66 -6.68
C ALA A 82 4.58 -8.00 -6.12
N LEU A 83 4.63 -8.98 -5.22
CA LEU A 83 5.90 -9.44 -4.62
C LEU A 83 6.73 -10.27 -5.59
N THR A 84 6.09 -10.84 -6.61
CA THR A 84 6.71 -11.66 -7.65
C THR A 84 6.04 -11.40 -8.98
N GLY A 85 6.72 -11.68 -10.09
CA GLY A 85 6.15 -11.62 -11.45
C GLY A 85 5.10 -12.72 -11.75
N CYS A 86 4.53 -13.35 -10.75
CA CYS A 86 3.45 -14.34 -10.93
C CYS A 86 2.10 -13.69 -11.27
N GLU A 87 1.90 -12.47 -10.83
CA GLU A 87 0.81 -11.55 -11.20
C GLU A 87 1.44 -10.28 -11.75
N ASP A 88 1.56 -10.20 -13.06
CA ASP A 88 2.05 -8.98 -13.70
C ASP A 88 0.85 -8.05 -13.96
N ASN A 89 0.96 -6.78 -13.55
CA ASN A 89 -0.07 -5.76 -13.74
C ASN A 89 -0.37 -5.48 -15.22
N ASP A 90 0.53 -5.89 -16.11
CA ASP A 90 0.42 -5.74 -17.55
C ASP A 90 -0.31 -6.91 -18.25
N GLY A 91 -0.87 -7.85 -17.50
CA GLY A 91 -1.56 -9.03 -18.03
C GLY A 91 -0.63 -10.08 -18.64
N LYS A 92 0.68 -9.93 -18.45
CA LYS A 92 1.64 -10.94 -18.89
C LYS A 92 1.62 -12.11 -17.92
N VAL A 93 1.30 -13.26 -18.42
CA VAL A 93 1.40 -14.50 -17.65
C VAL A 93 2.88 -14.89 -17.55
N CYS A 94 3.35 -15.19 -16.34
CA CYS A 94 4.71 -15.69 -16.13
C CYS A 94 4.97 -16.90 -17.05
N GLU A 95 6.08 -16.90 -17.78
CA GLU A 95 6.44 -17.98 -18.72
C GLU A 95 6.51 -19.36 -18.04
N GLN A 96 6.82 -19.38 -16.75
CA GLN A 96 6.91 -20.59 -15.92
C GLN A 96 5.57 -21.01 -15.30
N ALA A 97 4.47 -20.27 -15.56
CA ALA A 97 3.19 -20.45 -14.85
C ALA A 97 2.62 -21.87 -14.99
N SER A 98 2.84 -22.53 -16.13
CA SER A 98 2.33 -23.88 -16.41
C SER A 98 3.03 -25.00 -15.63
N VAL A 99 4.28 -24.78 -15.22
CA VAL A 99 5.12 -25.78 -14.54
C VAL A 99 5.49 -25.38 -13.11
N CYS A 100 5.10 -24.18 -12.68
CA CYS A 100 5.48 -23.62 -11.40
C CYS A 100 4.61 -24.16 -10.26
N GLY A 101 5.11 -25.10 -9.46
CA GLY A 101 4.41 -25.64 -8.29
C GLY A 101 4.23 -24.64 -7.14
N THR A 102 4.94 -23.50 -7.14
CA THR A 102 4.87 -22.51 -6.06
C THR A 102 3.99 -21.31 -6.37
N ARG A 103 3.50 -21.17 -7.62
CA ARG A 103 2.70 -20.03 -8.06
C ARG A 103 1.51 -19.74 -7.14
N THR A 104 0.70 -20.76 -6.84
CA THR A 104 -0.48 -20.61 -5.98
C THR A 104 -0.14 -20.13 -4.58
N ASN A 105 0.99 -20.55 -4.04
CA ASN A 105 1.45 -20.13 -2.72
C ASN A 105 1.91 -18.66 -2.73
N TRP A 106 2.61 -18.22 -3.79
CA TRP A 106 3.00 -16.84 -3.95
C TRP A 106 1.80 -15.89 -4.10
N LEU A 107 0.77 -16.30 -4.84
CA LEU A 107 -0.48 -15.52 -4.93
C LEU A 107 -1.14 -15.34 -3.57
N LYS A 108 -1.17 -16.39 -2.74
CA LYS A 108 -1.71 -16.32 -1.37
C LYS A 108 -0.88 -15.42 -0.46
N ILE A 109 0.46 -15.45 -0.58
CA ILE A 109 1.37 -14.59 0.18
C ILE A 109 1.15 -13.13 -0.23
N ASN A 110 1.09 -12.85 -1.54
CA ASN A 110 0.83 -11.50 -2.04
C ASN A 110 -0.51 -10.97 -1.53
N GLN A 111 -1.58 -11.78 -1.60
CA GLN A 111 -2.88 -11.39 -1.07
C GLN A 111 -2.82 -11.08 0.42
N ALA A 112 -2.13 -11.91 1.23
CA ALA A 112 -1.99 -11.68 2.67
C ALA A 112 -1.28 -10.34 2.97
N VAL A 113 -0.25 -9.98 2.20
CA VAL A 113 0.44 -8.69 2.33
C VAL A 113 -0.50 -7.54 1.93
N CYS A 114 -1.22 -7.68 0.82
CA CYS A 114 -2.20 -6.68 0.38
C CYS A 114 -3.30 -6.47 1.43
N ASP A 115 -3.82 -7.54 2.03
CA ASP A 115 -4.84 -7.48 3.08
C ASP A 115 -4.30 -6.81 4.35
N ALA A 116 -3.05 -7.11 4.73
CA ALA A 116 -2.40 -6.46 5.87
C ALA A 116 -2.30 -4.94 5.66
N LEU A 117 -1.84 -4.49 4.49
CA LEU A 117 -1.73 -3.07 4.15
C LEU A 117 -3.09 -2.37 4.02
N GLN A 118 -4.14 -3.08 3.58
CA GLN A 118 -5.49 -2.56 3.49
C GLN A 118 -6.13 -2.32 4.87
N ASN A 119 -5.71 -3.08 5.88
CA ASN A 119 -6.20 -2.96 7.25
C ASN A 119 -5.49 -1.87 8.07
N ILE A 120 -4.46 -1.22 7.51
CA ILE A 120 -3.75 -0.12 8.14
C ILE A 120 -4.23 1.18 7.50
N SER A 121 -4.89 2.03 8.28
CA SER A 121 -5.33 3.34 7.81
C SER A 121 -4.21 4.38 7.88
N LEU A 122 -4.38 5.48 7.16
CA LEU A 122 -3.48 6.62 7.26
C LEU A 122 -3.53 7.25 8.67
N LYS A 123 -4.65 7.14 9.37
CA LYS A 123 -4.78 7.55 10.77
C LYS A 123 -3.85 6.73 11.67
N ASP A 124 -3.81 5.41 11.47
CA ASP A 124 -2.94 4.52 12.24
C ASP A 124 -1.44 4.86 12.02
N MET A 125 -1.07 5.30 10.81
CA MET A 125 0.31 5.68 10.49
C MET A 125 0.81 6.93 11.24
N VAL A 126 -0.09 7.77 11.75
CA VAL A 126 0.25 8.98 12.52
C VAL A 126 -0.03 8.83 14.00
N ASP A 127 -0.57 7.71 14.44
CA ASP A 127 -0.82 7.39 15.83
C ASP A 127 0.46 6.80 16.45
N GLU A 128 1.03 7.50 17.44
CA GLU A 128 2.24 7.04 18.14
C GLU A 128 2.05 5.73 18.92
N GLY A 129 0.82 5.38 19.26
CA GLY A 129 0.45 4.14 19.95
C GLY A 129 0.10 2.99 19.03
N PHE A 130 0.19 3.16 17.71
CA PHE A 130 -0.23 2.15 16.75
C PHE A 130 0.56 0.85 16.89
N THR A 131 -0.16 -0.24 17.11
CA THR A 131 0.39 -1.60 17.07
C THR A 131 -0.39 -2.39 16.02
N PRO A 132 0.22 -2.79 14.92
CA PRO A 132 -0.48 -3.53 13.87
C PRO A 132 -0.91 -4.91 14.40
N ILE A 133 -2.22 -5.13 14.46
CA ILE A 133 -2.78 -6.44 14.81
C ILE A 133 -2.87 -7.27 13.54
N PHE A 134 -1.86 -8.06 13.25
CA PHE A 134 -1.95 -9.07 12.20
C PHE A 134 -2.72 -10.26 12.74
N THR A 135 -4.02 -10.31 12.50
CA THR A 135 -4.80 -11.51 12.72
C THR A 135 -4.40 -12.53 11.65
N MET A 136 -3.37 -13.33 11.94
CA MET A 136 -3.11 -14.51 11.13
C MET A 136 -4.34 -15.40 11.25
N LYS A 137 -5.21 -15.42 10.24
CA LYS A 137 -6.17 -16.51 10.08
C LYS A 137 -5.34 -17.79 10.12
N LYS A 138 -5.54 -18.56 11.19
CA LYS A 138 -4.87 -19.84 11.43
C LYS A 138 -4.85 -20.64 10.13
N VAL A 139 -3.69 -20.74 9.49
CA VAL A 139 -3.52 -21.60 8.34
C VAL A 139 -3.75 -23.01 8.89
N LEU A 140 -4.86 -23.62 8.49
CA LEU A 140 -5.14 -25.00 8.84
C LEU A 140 -3.94 -25.85 8.41
N PRO A 141 -3.40 -26.71 9.27
CA PRO A 141 -2.29 -27.55 8.88
C PRO A 141 -2.69 -28.37 7.65
N ILE A 142 -1.87 -28.30 6.61
CA ILE A 142 -2.01 -29.15 5.44
C ILE A 142 -1.95 -30.59 5.97
N ARG A 143 -3.06 -31.33 5.89
CA ARG A 143 -3.07 -32.76 6.14
C ARG A 143 -2.05 -33.37 5.20
N ALA A 144 -0.94 -33.83 5.75
CA ALA A 144 -0.02 -34.73 5.04
C ALA A 144 -0.84 -35.95 4.64
N THR A 145 -1.05 -36.11 3.34
CA THR A 145 -1.61 -37.34 2.77
C THR A 145 -0.62 -38.44 3.10
N GLN A 146 -0.96 -39.31 4.03
CA GLN A 146 -0.21 -40.52 4.29
C GLN A 146 -0.18 -41.31 2.98
N ALA A 147 1.00 -41.45 2.41
CA ALA A 147 1.25 -42.44 1.39
C ALA A 147 0.99 -43.81 2.04
N THR A 148 -0.10 -44.45 1.64
CA THR A 148 -0.34 -45.85 1.96
C THR A 148 0.71 -46.66 1.24
N ASP A 149 1.69 -47.11 1.99
CA ASP A 149 2.59 -48.17 1.62
C ASP A 149 1.77 -49.46 1.49
N THR A 150 1.48 -49.85 0.27
CA THR A 150 0.91 -51.16 -0.02
C THR A 150 2.06 -52.07 -0.40
N GLY A 151 2.64 -52.67 0.65
CA GLY A 151 3.43 -53.87 0.48
C GLY A 151 2.52 -55.03 0.08
N ALA A 152 2.87 -55.71 -0.96
CA ALA A 152 2.40 -57.06 -1.26
C ALA A 152 3.44 -57.83 -2.03
N ILE A 153 4.00 -58.81 -1.36
CA ILE A 153 4.40 -60.16 -1.79
C ILE A 153 5.24 -60.28 -3.05
#